data_046aadeede154baad995800243dafa82
#
_entry.id   046aadeede154baad995800243dafa82
#
_cell.length_a   1.000
_cell.length_b   1.000
_cell.length_c   1.000
_cell.angle_alpha   90.00
_cell.angle_beta   90.00
_cell.angle_gamma   90.00
#
_symmetry.space_group_name_H-M   'P 1'
#
loop_
_entity.id
_entity.type
_entity.pdbx_description
1 polymer ?
#
loop_
_entity_poly.entity_id
_entity_poly.type
_entity_poly.pdbx_seq_one_letter_code
_entity_poly.pdbx_strand_id
1 'polypeptide(L)'
;MPTTRPVLPELPEGPGPSAPAADGVPQQLVDRYGRTVRDLRLSITDRCNLRCTYCMPAQGLQWLPTPDLLTTAELTRLGRIAVERLGVERIRLTGGEPLLRRDLEEIVGALSALRTSAGAKPDIALTTNGLGLEKRAAGLRAAGLDRVNISIDSLDPQDYAAITRRDRLADVLTGIAGAQEAGLAPIKVNAVAVPTTVEERAPRLLAECLHRGWQLRFIEHMPLGPRETWSSQDVVGVDQILEVLREAGFTLTEVGRPDRRPAALWRVAAGSAAGQEHPAGTVGVIASVTAPFCSDCDRTRVTADGRLMTCLFSSTETDLRGPMRAGADDDELIRIWATTTWGKPRAHGSDSPHTESDGFARPQRTMSAIGG
;
A
#
# COMPACT_ATOMS: atom_id res chain seq x y z
N MET A 1 -5.34 3.49 30.53
CA MET A 1 -5.12 4.37 29.37
C MET A 1 -6.38 4.35 28.52
N PRO A 2 -6.87 5.46 27.97
CA PRO A 2 -8.12 5.46 27.22
C PRO A 2 -7.95 4.64 25.94
N THR A 3 -8.84 3.69 25.72
CA THR A 3 -8.98 2.96 24.46
C THR A 3 -9.28 3.98 23.37
N THR A 4 -8.28 4.30 22.56
CA THR A 4 -8.44 5.20 21.42
C THR A 4 -9.31 4.51 20.36
N ARG A 5 -10.62 4.75 20.45
CA ARG A 5 -11.49 4.52 19.29
C ARG A 5 -10.98 5.40 18.17
N PRO A 6 -10.81 4.89 16.95
CA PRO A 6 -10.46 5.74 15.82
C PRO A 6 -11.48 6.87 15.72
N VAL A 7 -11.00 8.09 15.76
CA VAL A 7 -11.86 9.27 15.54
C VAL A 7 -12.28 9.20 14.08
N LEU A 8 -13.59 9.06 13.83
CA LEU A 8 -14.10 9.08 12.46
C LEU A 8 -13.79 10.46 11.86
N PRO A 9 -13.13 10.51 10.70
CA PRO A 9 -12.80 11.79 10.08
C PRO A 9 -14.08 12.56 9.74
N GLU A 10 -14.05 13.87 9.94
CA GLU A 10 -15.10 14.76 9.47
C GLU A 10 -15.13 14.69 7.93
N LEU A 11 -16.31 14.45 7.41
CA LEU A 11 -16.57 14.49 5.96
C LEU A 11 -17.27 15.81 5.64
N PRO A 12 -17.12 16.33 4.41
CA PRO A 12 -17.82 17.55 4.00
C PRO A 12 -19.30 17.45 4.29
N GLU A 13 -19.85 18.45 4.98
CA GLU A 13 -21.29 18.61 5.16
C GLU A 13 -21.89 19.12 3.83
N GLY A 14 -22.84 18.39 3.29
CA GLY A 14 -23.57 18.78 2.09
C GLY A 14 -24.27 17.58 1.45
N PRO A 15 -25.21 17.80 0.52
CA PRO A 15 -25.76 16.71 -0.28
C PRO A 15 -24.62 16.08 -1.09
N GLY A 16 -24.32 14.80 -0.80
CA GLY A 16 -23.36 14.03 -1.55
C GLY A 16 -23.74 13.95 -3.04
N PRO A 17 -22.79 13.49 -3.89
CA PRO A 17 -23.11 13.27 -5.31
C PRO A 17 -24.27 12.29 -5.47
N SER A 18 -24.96 12.31 -6.60
CA SER A 18 -26.02 11.34 -6.92
C SER A 18 -25.42 9.94 -7.16
N ALA A 19 -26.19 8.90 -6.84
CA ALA A 19 -25.79 7.54 -7.17
C ALA A 19 -25.58 7.39 -8.69
N PRO A 20 -24.67 6.51 -9.15
CA PRO A 20 -24.52 6.22 -10.57
C PRO A 20 -25.86 5.83 -11.18
N ALA A 21 -26.24 6.43 -12.30
CA ALA A 21 -27.45 6.06 -13.03
C ALA A 21 -27.33 4.60 -13.53
N ALA A 22 -28.43 3.84 -13.46
CA ALA A 22 -28.42 2.42 -13.82
C ALA A 22 -28.02 2.18 -15.30
N ASP A 23 -28.34 3.09 -16.17
CA ASP A 23 -28.11 3.10 -17.62
C ASP A 23 -26.95 4.00 -18.07
N GLY A 24 -26.39 4.79 -17.16
CA GLY A 24 -25.21 5.62 -17.41
C GLY A 24 -23.89 4.84 -17.31
N VAL A 25 -22.90 5.26 -18.10
CA VAL A 25 -21.53 4.77 -17.99
C VAL A 25 -20.68 5.86 -17.32
N PRO A 26 -20.34 5.73 -16.03
CA PRO A 26 -19.55 6.73 -15.32
C PRO A 26 -18.17 6.90 -15.93
N GLN A 27 -17.66 8.14 -15.95
CA GLN A 27 -16.31 8.47 -16.40
C GLN A 27 -15.34 8.67 -15.23
N GLN A 28 -15.84 8.62 -14.01
CA GLN A 28 -15.05 8.72 -12.78
C GLN A 28 -15.64 7.82 -11.70
N LEU A 29 -14.78 7.34 -10.83
CA LEU A 29 -15.18 6.63 -9.63
C LEU A 29 -15.35 7.63 -8.48
N VAL A 30 -16.58 7.90 -8.10
CA VAL A 30 -16.92 8.80 -6.98
C VAL A 30 -17.77 8.02 -5.99
N ASP A 31 -17.47 8.15 -4.70
CA ASP A 31 -18.28 7.54 -3.66
C ASP A 31 -19.39 8.50 -3.17
N ARG A 32 -20.31 7.98 -2.36
CA ARG A 32 -21.44 8.76 -1.81
C ARG A 32 -21.03 9.93 -0.91
N TYR A 33 -19.75 10.04 -0.55
CA TYR A 33 -19.18 11.12 0.25
C TYR A 33 -18.39 12.13 -0.61
N GLY A 34 -18.41 11.98 -1.93
CA GLY A 34 -17.74 12.88 -2.88
C GLY A 34 -16.23 12.62 -3.04
N ARG A 35 -15.69 11.52 -2.47
CA ARG A 35 -14.29 11.18 -2.66
C ARG A 35 -14.10 10.55 -4.04
N THR A 36 -13.22 11.15 -4.84
CA THR A 36 -12.87 10.64 -6.18
C THR A 36 -11.69 9.70 -6.10
N VAL A 37 -11.82 8.53 -6.71
CA VAL A 37 -10.74 7.54 -6.80
C VAL A 37 -9.75 7.94 -7.89
N ARG A 38 -8.43 7.95 -7.54
CA ARG A 38 -7.33 8.25 -8.45
C ARG A 38 -6.14 7.26 -8.32
N ASP A 39 -6.16 6.39 -7.31
CA ASP A 39 -5.07 5.43 -7.00
C ASP A 39 -5.63 4.00 -7.03
N LEU A 40 -5.19 3.20 -8.00
CA LEU A 40 -5.49 1.77 -8.08
C LEU A 40 -4.38 0.95 -7.43
N ARG A 41 -4.74 0.15 -6.43
CA ARG A 41 -3.90 -0.92 -5.90
C ARG A 41 -4.24 -2.21 -6.61
N LEU A 42 -3.30 -2.70 -7.40
CA LEU A 42 -3.49 -3.89 -8.22
C LEU A 42 -2.60 -5.01 -7.69
N SER A 43 -3.20 -5.99 -7.01
CA SER A 43 -2.50 -7.19 -6.60
C SER A 43 -2.34 -8.12 -7.80
N ILE A 44 -1.12 -8.55 -8.08
CA ILE A 44 -0.81 -9.40 -9.24
C ILE A 44 -0.50 -10.84 -8.86
N THR A 45 -0.33 -11.13 -7.58
CA THR A 45 -0.11 -12.46 -7.02
C THR A 45 -0.40 -12.45 -5.53
N ASP A 46 -0.79 -13.56 -4.96
CA ASP A 46 -0.88 -13.78 -3.51
C ASP A 46 0.38 -14.42 -2.92
N ARG A 47 1.25 -14.98 -3.77
CA ARG A 47 2.47 -15.69 -3.36
C ARG A 47 3.52 -14.75 -2.80
N CYS A 48 4.20 -15.17 -1.73
CA CYS A 48 5.31 -14.44 -1.13
C CYS A 48 6.44 -15.40 -0.73
N ASN A 49 7.68 -14.95 -0.85
CA ASN A 49 8.90 -15.69 -0.47
C ASN A 49 9.41 -15.36 0.95
N LEU A 50 8.81 -14.38 1.64
CA LEU A 50 9.04 -14.10 3.05
C LEU A 50 7.88 -14.62 3.92
N ARG A 51 8.09 -14.61 5.25
CA ARG A 51 7.13 -15.06 6.26
C ARG A 51 7.07 -14.08 7.41
N CYS A 52 6.91 -12.79 7.11
CA CYS A 52 6.91 -11.73 8.13
C CYS A 52 5.89 -12.02 9.22
N THR A 53 6.32 -11.86 10.47
CA THR A 53 5.56 -12.25 11.66
C THR A 53 4.20 -11.59 11.76
N TYR A 54 4.11 -10.34 11.36
CA TYR A 54 2.89 -9.54 11.35
C TYR A 54 1.99 -9.76 10.12
N CYS A 55 2.46 -10.50 9.10
CA CYS A 55 1.75 -10.64 7.83
C CYS A 55 1.12 -12.02 7.66
N MET A 56 1.86 -13.09 8.02
CA MET A 56 1.39 -14.45 7.80
C MET A 56 2.02 -15.46 8.77
N PRO A 57 1.38 -16.64 8.95
CA PRO A 57 1.94 -17.73 9.75
C PRO A 57 3.28 -18.24 9.21
N ALA A 58 4.10 -18.87 10.08
CA ALA A 58 5.42 -19.39 9.71
C ALA A 58 5.39 -20.43 8.59
N GLN A 59 4.35 -21.27 8.57
CA GLN A 59 4.11 -22.30 7.55
C GLN A 59 3.65 -21.70 6.21
N GLY A 60 3.32 -20.42 6.18
CA GLY A 60 2.75 -19.73 5.01
C GLY A 60 1.24 -19.90 4.91
N LEU A 61 0.71 -19.58 3.74
CA LEU A 61 -0.71 -19.64 3.40
C LEU A 61 -0.93 -20.60 2.24
N GLN A 62 -2.16 -21.06 2.09
CA GLN A 62 -2.57 -21.77 0.88
C GLN A 62 -2.72 -20.74 -0.24
N TRP A 63 -1.89 -20.86 -1.27
CA TRP A 63 -1.89 -19.96 -2.41
C TRP A 63 -3.02 -20.28 -3.38
N LEU A 64 -3.50 -19.25 -4.06
CA LEU A 64 -4.49 -19.40 -5.11
C LEU A 64 -3.95 -20.29 -6.24
N PRO A 65 -4.78 -21.20 -6.79
CA PRO A 65 -4.45 -21.90 -8.02
C PRO A 65 -4.18 -20.93 -9.16
N THR A 66 -3.22 -21.23 -10.01
CA THR A 66 -2.86 -20.36 -11.15
C THR A 66 -4.06 -19.96 -12.04
N PRO A 67 -5.04 -20.85 -12.34
CA PRO A 67 -6.21 -20.46 -13.13
C PRO A 67 -7.13 -19.45 -12.44
N ASP A 68 -7.01 -19.31 -11.12
CA ASP A 68 -7.78 -18.34 -10.34
C ASP A 68 -7.15 -16.95 -10.31
N LEU A 69 -5.88 -16.84 -10.67
CA LEU A 69 -5.21 -15.55 -10.81
C LEU A 69 -5.65 -14.84 -12.10
N LEU A 70 -5.67 -13.51 -12.05
CA LEU A 70 -5.82 -12.69 -13.24
C LEU A 70 -4.62 -12.87 -14.18
N THR A 71 -4.90 -13.07 -15.45
CA THR A 71 -3.89 -13.10 -16.53
C THR A 71 -3.35 -11.70 -16.82
N THR A 72 -2.23 -11.59 -17.54
CA THR A 72 -1.70 -10.30 -18.01
C THR A 72 -2.74 -9.51 -18.80
N ALA A 73 -3.48 -10.19 -19.70
CA ALA A 73 -4.54 -9.55 -20.48
C ALA A 73 -5.68 -9.00 -19.60
N GLU A 74 -6.13 -9.75 -18.58
CA GLU A 74 -7.16 -9.32 -17.65
C GLU A 74 -6.69 -8.15 -16.78
N LEU A 75 -5.45 -8.19 -16.27
CA LEU A 75 -4.84 -7.09 -15.52
C LEU A 75 -4.71 -5.83 -16.38
N THR A 76 -4.27 -5.97 -17.62
CA THR A 76 -4.16 -4.86 -18.57
C THR A 76 -5.53 -4.27 -18.90
N ARG A 77 -6.55 -5.11 -19.13
CA ARG A 77 -7.92 -4.67 -19.38
C ARG A 77 -8.48 -3.85 -18.22
N LEU A 78 -8.34 -4.35 -16.99
CA LEU A 78 -8.79 -3.63 -15.78
C LEU A 78 -7.99 -2.33 -15.59
N GLY A 79 -6.68 -2.35 -15.81
CA GLY A 79 -5.83 -1.15 -15.77
C GLY A 79 -6.27 -0.10 -16.81
N ARG A 80 -6.58 -0.52 -18.03
CA ARG A 80 -7.07 0.34 -19.11
C ARG A 80 -8.43 0.97 -18.76
N ILE A 81 -9.37 0.17 -18.29
CA ILE A 81 -10.67 0.69 -17.81
C ILE A 81 -10.45 1.73 -16.71
N ALA A 82 -9.62 1.42 -15.72
CA ALA A 82 -9.36 2.31 -14.60
C ALA A 82 -8.73 3.64 -15.04
N VAL A 83 -7.72 3.60 -15.91
CA VAL A 83 -6.95 4.80 -16.32
C VAL A 83 -7.69 5.61 -17.39
N GLU A 84 -8.14 4.97 -18.46
CA GLU A 84 -8.67 5.68 -19.63
C GLU A 84 -10.15 6.03 -19.50
N ARG A 85 -10.91 5.27 -18.68
CA ARG A 85 -12.36 5.44 -18.57
C ARG A 85 -12.82 5.95 -17.19
N LEU A 86 -12.06 5.67 -16.10
CA LEU A 86 -12.50 5.92 -14.74
C LEU A 86 -11.64 6.95 -13.96
N GLY A 87 -10.70 7.61 -14.64
CA GLY A 87 -9.94 8.73 -14.10
C GLY A 87 -8.85 8.35 -13.09
N VAL A 88 -8.40 7.07 -13.08
CA VAL A 88 -7.25 6.65 -12.29
C VAL A 88 -5.96 7.23 -12.88
N GLU A 89 -5.14 7.84 -12.04
CA GLU A 89 -3.88 8.49 -12.41
C GLU A 89 -2.65 7.71 -11.93
N ARG A 90 -2.83 6.87 -10.91
CA ARG A 90 -1.75 6.13 -10.25
C ARG A 90 -2.08 4.65 -10.14
N ILE A 91 -1.12 3.81 -10.48
CA ILE A 91 -1.21 2.35 -10.29
C ILE A 91 -0.10 1.92 -9.36
N ARG A 92 -0.45 1.17 -8.32
CA ARG A 92 0.51 0.50 -7.47
C ARG A 92 0.36 -1.01 -7.60
N LEU A 93 1.37 -1.62 -8.20
CA LEU A 93 1.48 -3.06 -8.26
C LEU A 93 1.91 -3.60 -6.91
N THR A 94 1.15 -4.56 -6.42
CA THR A 94 1.33 -5.19 -5.11
C THR A 94 1.06 -6.69 -5.23
N GLY A 95 0.88 -7.33 -4.08
CA GLY A 95 0.49 -8.73 -3.98
C GLY A 95 1.01 -9.31 -2.68
N GLY A 96 1.33 -10.58 -2.68
CA GLY A 96 2.29 -11.13 -1.74
C GLY A 96 3.67 -10.53 -2.05
N GLU A 97 4.35 -11.06 -3.07
CA GLU A 97 5.58 -10.49 -3.61
C GLU A 97 5.53 -10.43 -5.15
N PRO A 98 5.35 -9.23 -5.72
CA PRO A 98 5.19 -9.05 -7.16
C PRO A 98 6.38 -9.54 -7.99
N LEU A 99 7.60 -9.49 -7.46
CA LEU A 99 8.81 -9.99 -8.16
C LEU A 99 8.76 -11.49 -8.45
N LEU A 100 7.89 -12.25 -7.80
CA LEU A 100 7.68 -13.67 -8.10
C LEU A 100 6.85 -13.89 -9.37
N ARG A 101 6.16 -12.86 -9.86
CA ARG A 101 5.38 -12.97 -11.09
C ARG A 101 6.29 -12.85 -12.31
N ARG A 102 6.26 -13.85 -13.19
CA ARG A 102 7.22 -13.97 -14.30
C ARG A 102 7.01 -12.91 -15.38
N ASP A 103 5.76 -12.59 -15.68
CA ASP A 103 5.30 -11.62 -16.68
C ASP A 103 5.18 -10.18 -16.14
N LEU A 104 5.88 -9.83 -15.06
CA LEU A 104 5.78 -8.51 -14.41
C LEU A 104 6.21 -7.37 -15.34
N GLU A 105 7.29 -7.51 -16.11
CA GLU A 105 7.74 -6.50 -17.07
C GLU A 105 6.73 -6.29 -18.20
N GLU A 106 6.07 -7.34 -18.66
CA GLU A 106 5.01 -7.27 -19.65
C GLU A 106 3.79 -6.49 -19.08
N ILE A 107 3.39 -6.80 -17.85
CA ILE A 107 2.31 -6.08 -17.15
C ILE A 107 2.66 -4.60 -17.02
N VAL A 108 3.86 -4.27 -16.53
CA VAL A 108 4.33 -2.89 -16.40
C VAL A 108 4.33 -2.18 -17.75
N GLY A 109 4.84 -2.83 -18.79
CA GLY A 109 4.87 -2.29 -20.16
C GLY A 109 3.48 -1.96 -20.69
N ALA A 110 2.55 -2.90 -20.55
CA ALA A 110 1.17 -2.71 -20.97
C ALA A 110 0.47 -1.55 -20.21
N LEU A 111 0.67 -1.47 -18.90
CA LEU A 111 0.09 -0.39 -18.07
C LEU A 111 0.75 0.96 -18.35
N SER A 112 2.04 1.01 -18.65
CA SER A 112 2.77 2.25 -18.95
C SER A 112 2.41 2.86 -20.31
N ALA A 113 1.87 2.05 -21.21
CA ALA A 113 1.38 2.49 -22.52
C ALA A 113 0.03 3.23 -22.43
N LEU A 114 -0.71 3.09 -21.33
CA LEU A 114 -2.00 3.74 -21.12
C LEU A 114 -1.85 5.26 -20.98
N ARG A 115 -2.95 5.96 -21.26
CA ARG A 115 -3.01 7.42 -21.11
C ARG A 115 -4.19 7.83 -20.24
N THR A 116 -3.91 8.69 -19.27
CA THR A 116 -4.94 9.33 -18.44
C THR A 116 -5.78 10.27 -19.30
N SER A 117 -6.91 10.75 -18.78
CA SER A 117 -7.74 11.77 -19.43
C SER A 117 -6.98 13.07 -19.78
N ALA A 118 -5.87 13.34 -19.07
CA ALA A 118 -4.97 14.45 -19.36
C ALA A 118 -3.90 14.12 -20.43
N GLY A 119 -3.93 12.93 -21.04
CA GLY A 119 -2.94 12.47 -22.02
C GLY A 119 -1.60 12.02 -21.42
N ALA A 120 -1.44 12.07 -20.11
CA ALA A 120 -0.22 11.65 -19.43
C ALA A 120 -0.17 10.12 -19.21
N LYS A 121 1.04 9.58 -19.09
CA LYS A 121 1.25 8.22 -18.59
C LYS A 121 0.81 8.13 -17.11
N PRO A 122 0.14 7.05 -16.69
CA PRO A 122 -0.14 6.85 -15.27
C PRO A 122 1.17 6.66 -14.47
N ASP A 123 1.17 7.14 -13.23
CA ASP A 123 2.28 6.96 -12.29
C ASP A 123 2.28 5.51 -11.77
N ILE A 124 3.27 4.69 -12.18
CA ILE A 124 3.34 3.27 -11.85
C ILE A 124 4.41 3.03 -10.78
N ALA A 125 4.01 2.46 -9.66
CA ALA A 125 4.90 2.08 -8.58
C ALA A 125 4.75 0.61 -8.21
N LEU A 126 5.86 0.00 -7.78
CA LEU A 126 5.90 -1.36 -7.26
C LEU A 126 6.10 -1.32 -5.74
N THR A 127 5.35 -2.14 -5.00
CA THR A 127 5.64 -2.43 -3.59
C THR A 127 6.19 -3.85 -3.51
N THR A 128 7.38 -4.01 -2.93
CA THR A 128 8.14 -5.26 -2.94
C THR A 128 8.96 -5.43 -1.67
N ASN A 129 9.32 -6.64 -1.33
CA ASN A 129 10.33 -6.93 -0.31
C ASN A 129 11.78 -6.82 -0.83
N GLY A 130 11.97 -6.56 -2.11
CA GLY A 130 13.27 -6.30 -2.74
C GLY A 130 14.10 -7.51 -3.12
N LEU A 131 13.72 -8.73 -2.72
CA LEU A 131 14.50 -9.93 -3.04
C LEU A 131 14.50 -10.24 -4.55
N GLY A 132 15.68 -10.18 -5.17
CA GLY A 132 15.86 -10.41 -6.59
C GLY A 132 15.57 -9.21 -7.49
N LEU A 133 15.34 -8.03 -6.89
CA LEU A 133 15.06 -6.81 -7.62
C LEU A 133 16.25 -6.38 -8.52
N GLU A 134 17.49 -6.62 -8.09
CA GLU A 134 18.70 -6.33 -8.87
C GLU A 134 18.68 -6.98 -10.27
N LYS A 135 18.06 -8.14 -10.41
CA LYS A 135 17.97 -8.87 -11.69
C LYS A 135 16.89 -8.32 -12.63
N ARG A 136 15.94 -7.57 -12.07
CA ARG A 136 14.74 -7.11 -12.77
C ARG A 136 14.63 -5.60 -12.89
N ALA A 137 15.37 -4.84 -12.08
CA ALA A 137 15.23 -3.38 -11.98
C ALA A 137 15.40 -2.67 -13.33
N ALA A 138 16.43 -3.01 -14.10
CA ALA A 138 16.66 -2.44 -15.43
C ALA A 138 15.51 -2.74 -16.41
N GLY A 139 15.04 -3.99 -16.45
CA GLY A 139 13.90 -4.41 -17.29
C GLY A 139 12.60 -3.72 -16.88
N LEU A 140 12.33 -3.62 -15.58
CA LEU A 140 11.16 -2.91 -15.05
C LEU A 140 11.21 -1.41 -15.36
N ARG A 141 12.39 -0.78 -15.24
CA ARG A 141 12.57 0.62 -15.63
C ARG A 141 12.34 0.83 -17.12
N ALA A 142 12.91 -0.03 -17.97
CA ALA A 142 12.70 0.01 -19.42
C ALA A 142 11.22 -0.22 -19.81
N ALA A 143 10.51 -1.08 -19.08
CA ALA A 143 9.08 -1.29 -19.24
C ALA A 143 8.23 -0.09 -18.79
N GLY A 144 8.81 0.88 -18.06
CA GLY A 144 8.13 2.11 -17.66
C GLY A 144 7.73 2.18 -16.19
N LEU A 145 8.29 1.34 -15.32
CA LEU A 145 8.14 1.51 -13.88
C LEU A 145 8.80 2.82 -13.43
N ASP A 146 8.12 3.61 -12.61
CA ASP A 146 8.62 4.90 -12.17
C ASP A 146 9.47 4.79 -10.90
N ARG A 147 8.99 4.04 -9.89
CA ARG A 147 9.63 3.92 -8.59
C ARG A 147 9.26 2.65 -7.83
N VAL A 148 10.00 2.40 -6.77
CA VAL A 148 9.76 1.26 -5.87
C VAL A 148 9.53 1.71 -4.43
N ASN A 149 8.66 0.97 -3.71
CA ASN A 149 8.55 1.02 -2.27
C ASN A 149 9.02 -0.34 -1.75
N ILE A 150 10.00 -0.33 -0.87
CA ILE A 150 10.65 -1.55 -0.39
C ILE A 150 10.32 -1.73 1.08
N SER A 151 9.89 -2.92 1.45
CA SER A 151 9.52 -3.23 2.84
C SER A 151 10.76 -3.71 3.58
N ILE A 152 11.24 -2.92 4.56
CA ILE A 152 12.35 -3.24 5.44
C ILE A 152 12.04 -2.70 6.82
N ASP A 153 11.96 -3.57 7.83
CA ASP A 153 11.66 -3.20 9.21
C ASP A 153 12.94 -3.01 10.06
N SER A 154 14.07 -3.56 9.63
CA SER A 154 15.37 -3.44 10.28
C SER A 154 16.51 -3.58 9.29
N LEU A 155 17.62 -2.87 9.56
CA LEU A 155 18.91 -3.01 8.87
C LEU A 155 19.93 -3.84 9.69
N ASP A 156 19.51 -4.39 10.82
CA ASP A 156 20.24 -5.42 11.54
C ASP A 156 19.86 -6.80 10.97
N PRO A 157 20.86 -7.65 10.59
CA PRO A 157 20.59 -8.96 9.98
C PRO A 157 19.82 -9.93 10.90
N GLN A 158 20.09 -9.90 12.20
CA GLN A 158 19.42 -10.79 13.15
C GLN A 158 17.95 -10.39 13.33
N ASP A 159 17.70 -9.10 13.52
CA ASP A 159 16.34 -8.55 13.61
C ASP A 159 15.55 -8.80 12.33
N TYR A 160 16.16 -8.52 11.17
CA TYR A 160 15.53 -8.78 9.89
C TYR A 160 15.14 -10.25 9.73
N ALA A 161 16.06 -11.16 10.08
CA ALA A 161 15.81 -12.59 10.02
C ALA A 161 14.71 -13.04 11.01
N ALA A 162 14.65 -12.45 12.20
CA ALA A 162 13.62 -12.72 13.20
C ALA A 162 12.23 -12.26 12.71
N ILE A 163 12.14 -11.06 12.13
CA ILE A 163 10.89 -10.49 11.64
C ILE A 163 10.40 -11.23 10.39
N THR A 164 11.27 -11.45 9.41
CA THR A 164 10.91 -12.02 8.09
C THR A 164 10.95 -13.53 8.05
N ARG A 165 11.50 -14.15 9.09
CA ARG A 165 11.81 -15.60 9.18
C ARG A 165 12.72 -16.08 8.05
N ARG A 166 13.57 -15.19 7.53
CA ARG A 166 14.56 -15.46 6.47
C ARG A 166 15.78 -14.55 6.65
N ASP A 167 16.96 -15.12 6.67
CA ASP A 167 18.23 -14.38 6.67
C ASP A 167 18.60 -13.96 5.25
N ARG A 168 18.00 -12.87 4.77
CA ARG A 168 18.13 -12.37 3.40
C ARG A 168 18.31 -10.85 3.30
N LEU A 169 18.71 -10.17 4.37
CA LEU A 169 18.88 -8.70 4.34
C LEU A 169 19.90 -8.26 3.29
N ALA A 170 21.02 -8.96 3.17
CA ALA A 170 22.06 -8.62 2.18
C ALA A 170 21.52 -8.64 0.73
N ASP A 171 20.66 -9.62 0.41
CA ASP A 171 20.04 -9.70 -0.91
C ASP A 171 19.06 -8.55 -1.15
N VAL A 172 18.32 -8.12 -0.14
CA VAL A 172 17.43 -6.96 -0.24
C VAL A 172 18.21 -5.69 -0.48
N LEU A 173 19.32 -5.48 0.24
CA LEU A 173 20.20 -4.33 0.03
C LEU A 173 20.80 -4.32 -1.39
N THR A 174 21.19 -5.49 -1.90
CA THR A 174 21.62 -5.66 -3.30
C THR A 174 20.49 -5.30 -4.27
N GLY A 175 19.25 -5.72 -3.97
CA GLY A 175 18.07 -5.35 -4.75
C GLY A 175 17.83 -3.84 -4.79
N ILE A 176 18.02 -3.14 -3.67
CA ILE A 176 17.89 -1.68 -3.61
C ILE A 176 18.97 -1.01 -4.44
N ALA A 177 20.23 -1.46 -4.34
CA ALA A 177 21.32 -0.92 -5.14
C ALA A 177 21.01 -1.04 -6.64
N GLY A 178 20.56 -2.22 -7.08
CA GLY A 178 20.14 -2.42 -8.48
C GLY A 178 18.96 -1.52 -8.90
N ALA A 179 18.02 -1.23 -8.00
CA ALA A 179 16.94 -0.29 -8.27
C ALA A 179 17.45 1.15 -8.44
N GLN A 180 18.42 1.58 -7.62
CA GLN A 180 19.04 2.90 -7.72
C GLN A 180 19.87 3.03 -9.03
N GLU A 181 20.66 2.02 -9.37
CA GLU A 181 21.41 1.96 -10.62
C GLU A 181 20.52 2.02 -11.86
N ALA A 182 19.36 1.39 -11.79
CA ALA A 182 18.35 1.43 -12.86
C ALA A 182 17.58 2.78 -12.92
N GLY A 183 17.79 3.70 -11.99
CA GLY A 183 17.10 4.98 -11.94
C GLY A 183 15.64 4.89 -11.46
N LEU A 184 15.28 3.88 -10.69
CA LEU A 184 13.98 3.77 -10.02
C LEU A 184 13.97 4.66 -8.78
N ALA A 185 13.60 5.92 -8.92
CA ALA A 185 13.64 6.93 -7.87
C ALA A 185 12.30 7.65 -7.68
N PRO A 186 12.01 8.14 -6.45
CA PRO A 186 12.76 7.94 -5.22
C PRO A 186 12.60 6.51 -4.65
N ILE A 187 13.65 6.00 -3.99
CA ILE A 187 13.55 4.80 -3.17
C ILE A 187 12.79 5.16 -1.89
N LYS A 188 11.72 4.42 -1.63
CA LYS A 188 10.94 4.55 -0.40
C LYS A 188 11.02 3.28 0.39
N VAL A 189 11.44 3.39 1.63
CA VAL A 189 11.50 2.27 2.58
C VAL A 189 10.26 2.33 3.48
N ASN A 190 9.53 1.23 3.59
CA ASN A 190 8.40 1.09 4.49
C ASN A 190 8.79 0.15 5.64
N ALA A 191 8.54 0.59 6.88
CA ALA A 191 8.71 -0.21 8.08
C ALA A 191 7.41 -0.25 8.87
N VAL A 192 7.01 -1.43 9.37
CA VAL A 192 5.84 -1.57 10.23
C VAL A 192 6.20 -1.12 11.64
N ALA A 193 5.44 -0.17 12.17
CA ALA A 193 5.61 0.38 13.49
C ALA A 193 5.03 -0.57 14.55
N VAL A 194 5.85 -1.48 15.05
CA VAL A 194 5.58 -2.26 16.26
C VAL A 194 6.48 -1.76 17.39
N PRO A 195 6.13 -1.95 18.69
CA PRO A 195 6.87 -1.37 19.80
C PRO A 195 8.39 -1.58 19.70
N THR A 196 8.83 -2.81 19.52
CA THR A 196 10.26 -3.15 19.40
C THR A 196 10.95 -2.50 18.21
N THR A 197 10.24 -2.32 17.08
CA THR A 197 10.80 -1.64 15.90
C THR A 197 10.95 -0.15 16.16
N VAL A 198 9.98 0.48 16.82
CA VAL A 198 10.02 1.94 17.02
C VAL A 198 10.99 2.30 18.14
N GLU A 199 10.88 1.70 19.31
CA GLU A 199 11.66 2.08 20.50
C GLU A 199 13.15 1.77 20.34
N GLU A 200 13.49 0.62 19.75
CA GLU A 200 14.87 0.15 19.67
C GLU A 200 15.57 0.49 18.36
N ARG A 201 14.82 0.57 17.24
CA ARG A 201 15.42 0.55 15.89
C ARG A 201 15.11 1.77 15.04
N ALA A 202 13.97 2.45 15.25
CA ALA A 202 13.54 3.54 14.39
C ALA A 202 14.57 4.65 14.22
N PRO A 203 15.28 5.11 15.27
CA PRO A 203 16.29 6.15 15.11
C PRO A 203 17.45 5.73 14.19
N ARG A 204 17.99 4.52 14.39
CA ARG A 204 19.08 4.01 13.57
C ARG A 204 18.64 3.76 12.12
N LEU A 205 17.43 3.22 11.95
CA LEU A 205 16.84 2.98 10.62
C LEU A 205 16.65 4.30 9.86
N LEU A 206 16.18 5.36 10.54
CA LEU A 206 16.02 6.67 9.93
C LEU A 206 17.37 7.27 9.52
N ALA A 207 18.35 7.29 10.41
CA ALA A 207 19.67 7.83 10.12
C ALA A 207 20.31 7.15 8.90
N GLU A 208 20.24 5.82 8.83
CA GLU A 208 20.77 5.04 7.71
C GLU A 208 19.99 5.29 6.41
N CYS A 209 18.66 5.41 6.45
CA CYS A 209 17.85 5.77 5.29
C CYS A 209 18.23 7.18 4.75
N LEU A 210 18.43 8.16 5.64
CA LEU A 210 18.86 9.50 5.27
C LEU A 210 20.23 9.47 4.60
N HIS A 211 21.18 8.72 5.14
CA HIS A 211 22.54 8.57 4.61
C HIS A 211 22.54 7.99 3.18
N ARG A 212 21.64 7.04 2.92
CA ARG A 212 21.48 6.39 1.62
C ARG A 212 20.60 7.17 0.64
N GLY A 213 20.03 8.31 1.06
CA GLY A 213 19.09 9.10 0.26
C GLY A 213 17.72 8.41 0.08
N TRP A 214 17.34 7.51 0.99
CA TRP A 214 16.04 6.84 0.97
C TRP A 214 15.02 7.60 1.81
N GLN A 215 13.76 7.54 1.43
CA GLN A 215 12.66 8.07 2.21
C GLN A 215 12.06 6.98 3.10
N LEU A 216 12.34 7.03 4.40
CA LEU A 216 11.71 6.12 5.37
C LEU A 216 10.25 6.52 5.61
N ARG A 217 9.38 5.51 5.70
CA ARG A 217 7.98 5.67 6.11
C ARG A 217 7.62 4.57 7.09
N PHE A 218 7.19 4.96 8.26
CA PHE A 218 6.56 4.05 9.22
C PHE A 218 5.10 3.84 8.86
N ILE A 219 4.63 2.60 9.00
CA ILE A 219 3.23 2.23 8.79
C ILE A 219 2.74 1.67 10.11
N GLU A 220 1.71 2.27 10.69
CA GLU A 220 1.08 1.71 11.89
C GLU A 220 0.65 0.26 11.67
N HIS A 221 0.91 -0.58 12.68
CA HIS A 221 0.55 -1.99 12.60
C HIS A 221 -0.97 -2.15 12.57
N MET A 222 -1.46 -2.78 11.51
CA MET A 222 -2.88 -2.97 11.23
C MET A 222 -3.32 -4.41 11.52
N PRO A 223 -4.59 -4.67 11.90
CA PRO A 223 -5.14 -6.00 12.17
C PRO A 223 -5.38 -6.83 10.89
N LEU A 224 -4.34 -7.05 10.08
CA LEU A 224 -4.43 -7.70 8.77
C LEU A 224 -3.63 -9.00 8.67
N GLY A 225 -2.93 -9.36 9.72
CA GLY A 225 -2.15 -10.58 9.87
C GLY A 225 -2.84 -11.63 10.74
N PRO A 226 -2.07 -12.60 11.25
CA PRO A 226 -2.56 -13.57 12.23
C PRO A 226 -3.16 -12.86 13.45
N ARG A 227 -4.30 -13.36 13.96
CA ARG A 227 -5.05 -12.67 15.02
C ARG A 227 -4.22 -12.46 16.29
N GLU A 228 -3.38 -13.43 16.62
CA GLU A 228 -2.52 -13.45 17.79
C GLU A 228 -1.35 -12.47 17.73
N THR A 229 -1.08 -11.87 16.57
CA THR A 229 0.06 -10.95 16.37
C THR A 229 -0.32 -9.49 16.47
N TRP A 230 -1.59 -9.17 16.72
CA TRP A 230 -2.05 -7.79 16.79
C TRP A 230 -2.95 -7.54 18.01
N SER A 231 -2.64 -6.47 18.71
CA SER A 231 -3.47 -5.91 19.78
C SER A 231 -3.57 -4.39 19.60
N SER A 232 -4.72 -3.82 19.88
CA SER A 232 -4.91 -2.37 19.88
C SER A 232 -4.04 -1.64 20.91
N GLN A 233 -3.59 -2.35 21.96
CA GLN A 233 -2.72 -1.82 23.00
C GLN A 233 -1.26 -1.70 22.53
N ASP A 234 -0.87 -2.46 21.50
CA ASP A 234 0.48 -2.50 20.94
C ASP A 234 0.63 -1.59 19.70
N VAL A 235 -0.39 -0.79 19.39
CA VAL A 235 -0.31 0.14 18.26
C VAL A 235 0.54 1.34 18.63
N VAL A 236 1.66 1.49 17.94
CA VAL A 236 2.53 2.65 18.05
C VAL A 236 2.04 3.73 17.10
N GLY A 237 1.47 4.78 17.66
CA GLY A 237 0.89 5.89 16.90
C GLY A 237 1.92 6.93 16.44
N VAL A 238 1.46 7.88 15.63
CA VAL A 238 2.32 8.91 15.03
C VAL A 238 3.07 9.73 16.08
N ASP A 239 2.41 10.13 17.17
CA ASP A 239 3.03 10.95 18.22
C ASP A 239 4.18 10.22 18.91
N GLN A 240 3.99 8.96 19.25
CA GLN A 240 5.03 8.13 19.87
C GLN A 240 6.22 7.90 18.91
N ILE A 241 5.97 7.66 17.62
CA ILE A 241 7.04 7.55 16.62
C ILE A 241 7.88 8.83 16.57
N LEU A 242 7.21 9.99 16.53
CA LEU A 242 7.89 11.28 16.45
C LEU A 242 8.63 11.63 17.74
N GLU A 243 8.09 11.25 18.90
CA GLU A 243 8.74 11.44 20.21
C GLU A 243 10.05 10.66 20.28
N VAL A 244 10.03 9.37 19.98
CA VAL A 244 11.25 8.52 19.94
C VAL A 244 12.31 9.10 19.01
N LEU A 245 11.91 9.58 17.83
CA LEU A 245 12.86 10.20 16.90
C LEU A 245 13.44 11.52 17.44
N ARG A 246 12.62 12.37 18.09
CA ARG A 246 13.09 13.61 18.71
C ARG A 246 14.04 13.36 19.88
N GLU A 247 13.71 12.42 20.74
CA GLU A 247 14.56 12.01 21.86
C GLU A 247 15.91 11.47 21.38
N ALA A 248 15.94 10.82 20.22
CA ALA A 248 17.19 10.38 19.59
C ALA A 248 18.01 11.51 18.95
N GLY A 249 17.51 12.77 18.96
CA GLY A 249 18.20 13.95 18.47
C GLY A 249 17.75 14.46 17.09
N PHE A 250 16.77 13.86 16.43
CA PHE A 250 16.30 14.35 15.13
C PHE A 250 15.46 15.63 15.27
N THR A 251 15.79 16.65 14.47
CA THR A 251 14.97 17.85 14.35
C THR A 251 13.94 17.67 13.24
N LEU A 252 12.66 17.60 13.64
CA LEU A 252 11.54 17.29 12.76
C LEU A 252 10.61 18.49 12.59
N THR A 253 10.34 18.88 11.34
CA THR A 253 9.37 19.93 10.99
C THR A 253 8.26 19.34 10.15
N GLU A 254 7.01 19.51 10.55
CA GLU A 254 5.86 18.98 9.84
C GLU A 254 5.73 19.60 8.43
N VAL A 255 5.43 18.75 7.45
CA VAL A 255 5.09 19.11 6.06
C VAL A 255 3.61 18.81 5.78
N GLY A 256 3.03 17.88 6.52
CA GLY A 256 1.67 17.39 6.32
C GLY A 256 1.55 16.31 5.27
N ARG A 257 0.37 16.17 4.66
CA ARG A 257 0.06 15.14 3.64
C ARG A 257 -0.10 15.76 2.26
N PRO A 258 0.98 15.84 1.46
CA PRO A 258 0.88 16.36 0.10
C PRO A 258 0.06 15.40 -0.79
N ASP A 259 -0.73 15.95 -1.70
CA ASP A 259 -1.45 15.24 -2.77
C ASP A 259 -2.33 14.08 -2.28
N ARG A 260 -2.96 14.20 -1.11
CA ARG A 260 -3.82 13.16 -0.50
C ARG A 260 -3.12 11.80 -0.32
N ARG A 261 -1.79 11.78 -0.33
CA ARG A 261 -1.00 10.55 -0.13
C ARG A 261 -1.17 10.03 1.30
N PRO A 262 -1.08 8.72 1.52
CA PRO A 262 -1.34 8.13 2.83
C PRO A 262 -0.34 8.57 3.91
N ALA A 263 0.90 8.89 3.55
CA ALA A 263 1.93 9.30 4.51
C ALA A 263 1.85 10.80 4.80
N ALA A 264 1.69 11.16 6.07
CA ALA A 264 2.08 12.47 6.57
C ALA A 264 3.61 12.54 6.60
N LEU A 265 4.18 13.68 6.23
CA LEU A 265 5.62 13.86 6.07
C LEU A 265 6.16 14.89 7.06
N TRP A 266 7.38 14.64 7.52
CA TRP A 266 8.20 15.57 8.29
C TRP A 266 9.55 15.75 7.59
N ARG A 267 9.98 17.00 7.51
CA ARG A 267 11.35 17.33 7.09
C ARG A 267 12.29 17.05 8.26
N VAL A 268 13.39 16.38 7.97
CA VAL A 268 14.49 16.12 8.90
C VAL A 268 15.62 17.08 8.56
N ALA A 269 16.02 17.92 9.50
CA ALA A 269 17.20 18.79 9.31
C ALA A 269 18.48 17.95 9.30
N ALA A 270 19.51 18.40 8.62
CA ALA A 270 20.84 17.79 8.75
C ALA A 270 21.35 17.96 10.19
N GLY A 271 22.03 16.97 10.71
CA GLY A 271 22.53 17.01 12.09
C GLY A 271 23.16 15.70 12.54
N SER A 272 23.21 15.52 13.86
CA SER A 272 23.68 14.31 14.50
C SER A 272 22.56 13.72 15.37
N ALA A 273 22.19 12.50 15.13
CA ALA A 273 21.17 11.77 15.86
C ALA A 273 21.50 10.29 15.89
N ALA A 274 21.03 9.56 16.90
CA ALA A 274 21.29 8.12 17.06
C ALA A 274 22.80 7.78 17.01
N GLY A 275 23.65 8.68 17.49
CA GLY A 275 25.10 8.48 17.53
C GLY A 275 25.86 8.65 16.20
N GLN A 276 25.22 9.18 15.15
CA GLN A 276 25.86 9.40 13.85
C GLN A 276 25.36 10.69 13.17
N GLU A 277 26.20 11.28 12.33
CA GLU A 277 25.79 12.40 11.49
C GLU A 277 24.89 11.91 10.37
N HIS A 278 23.97 12.76 9.92
CA HIS A 278 23.08 12.46 8.79
C HIS A 278 22.75 13.72 7.97
N PRO A 279 22.52 13.57 6.66
CA PRO A 279 22.06 14.67 5.82
C PRO A 279 20.60 15.01 6.12
N ALA A 280 20.15 16.16 5.60
CA ALA A 280 18.74 16.51 5.59
C ALA A 280 17.94 15.54 4.71
N GLY A 281 16.65 15.34 5.06
CA GLY A 281 15.75 14.50 4.27
C GLY A 281 14.31 14.57 4.75
N THR A 282 13.58 13.47 4.59
CA THR A 282 12.19 13.38 5.01
C THR A 282 11.89 12.02 5.62
N VAL A 283 11.06 12.01 6.65
CA VAL A 283 10.44 10.81 7.20
C VAL A 283 8.92 10.91 7.05
N GLY A 284 8.24 9.80 6.88
CA GLY A 284 6.78 9.75 6.77
C GLY A 284 6.16 8.80 7.78
N VAL A 285 4.91 9.06 8.14
CA VAL A 285 4.09 8.12 8.93
C VAL A 285 2.76 7.90 8.23
N ILE A 286 2.38 6.64 8.08
CA ILE A 286 1.08 6.21 7.55
C ILE A 286 0.23 5.77 8.73
N ALA A 287 -0.45 6.74 9.34
CA ALA A 287 -1.28 6.55 10.51
C ALA A 287 -2.66 6.00 10.11
N SER A 288 -2.71 4.71 9.81
CA SER A 288 -3.95 4.05 9.36
C SER A 288 -4.91 3.73 10.51
N VAL A 289 -4.43 3.71 11.75
CA VAL A 289 -5.16 3.28 12.95
C VAL A 289 -5.48 4.48 13.86
N THR A 290 -4.45 5.25 14.24
CA THR A 290 -4.60 6.33 15.24
C THR A 290 -5.09 7.65 14.64
N ALA A 291 -4.67 7.97 13.40
CA ALA A 291 -5.07 9.17 12.67
C ALA A 291 -5.48 8.83 11.22
N PRO A 292 -6.57 8.08 11.03
CA PRO A 292 -6.96 7.58 9.71
C PRO A 292 -7.32 8.73 8.76
N PHE A 293 -6.77 8.66 7.55
CA PHE A 293 -6.96 9.65 6.48
C PHE A 293 -8.08 9.25 5.51
N CYS A 294 -9.17 8.70 6.04
CA CYS A 294 -10.29 8.18 5.27
C CYS A 294 -11.07 9.27 4.54
N SER A 295 -11.11 10.50 5.07
CA SER A 295 -11.74 11.65 4.40
C SER A 295 -11.17 11.96 3.03
N ASP A 296 -9.86 11.73 2.84
CA ASP A 296 -9.14 12.00 1.60
C ASP A 296 -8.80 10.72 0.81
N CYS A 297 -9.41 9.59 1.17
CA CYS A 297 -9.04 8.31 0.58
C CYS A 297 -9.51 8.17 -0.87
N ASP A 298 -8.58 8.26 -1.80
CA ASP A 298 -8.76 8.18 -3.24
C ASP A 298 -8.44 6.79 -3.84
N ARG A 299 -8.44 5.73 -3.01
CA ARG A 299 -7.99 4.40 -3.42
C ARG A 299 -9.13 3.45 -3.73
N THR A 300 -8.88 2.60 -4.73
CA THR A 300 -9.59 1.37 -5.02
C THR A 300 -8.58 0.22 -5.10
N ARG A 301 -9.03 -1.03 -4.88
CA ARG A 301 -8.16 -2.20 -4.88
C ARG A 301 -8.76 -3.31 -5.72
N VAL A 302 -7.90 -4.00 -6.46
CA VAL A 302 -8.24 -5.25 -7.12
C VAL A 302 -7.27 -6.32 -6.66
N THR A 303 -7.79 -7.42 -6.15
CA THR A 303 -7.00 -8.56 -5.67
C THR A 303 -6.49 -9.41 -6.84
N ALA A 304 -5.54 -10.30 -6.57
CA ALA A 304 -4.93 -11.16 -7.60
C ALA A 304 -5.94 -12.11 -8.27
N ASP A 305 -7.05 -12.40 -7.62
CA ASP A 305 -8.17 -13.20 -8.12
C ASP A 305 -9.34 -12.35 -8.65
N GLY A 306 -9.13 -11.03 -8.83
CA GLY A 306 -10.08 -10.13 -9.47
C GLY A 306 -11.24 -9.69 -8.59
N ARG A 307 -11.08 -9.66 -7.27
CA ARG A 307 -12.05 -9.07 -6.34
C ARG A 307 -11.78 -7.58 -6.17
N LEU A 308 -12.81 -6.80 -6.34
CA LEU A 308 -12.81 -5.37 -6.10
C LEU A 308 -13.09 -5.07 -4.64
N MET A 309 -12.24 -4.26 -4.02
CA MET A 309 -12.38 -3.78 -2.65
C MET A 309 -12.22 -2.26 -2.60
N THR A 310 -13.11 -1.58 -1.90
CA THR A 310 -13.08 -0.12 -1.76
C THR A 310 -12.25 0.36 -0.57
N CYS A 311 -12.01 -0.53 0.41
CA CYS A 311 -11.21 -0.27 1.59
C CYS A 311 -10.32 -1.49 1.90
N LEU A 312 -9.16 -1.25 2.52
CA LEU A 312 -8.27 -2.31 2.99
C LEU A 312 -8.92 -3.17 4.09
N PHE A 313 -9.78 -2.55 4.88
CA PHE A 313 -10.52 -3.17 5.98
C PHE A 313 -11.95 -3.57 5.60
N SER A 314 -12.29 -3.56 4.31
CA SER A 314 -13.65 -3.95 3.89
C SER A 314 -13.88 -5.43 4.14
N SER A 315 -15.07 -5.72 4.66
CA SER A 315 -15.60 -7.09 4.77
C SER A 315 -16.31 -7.54 3.49
N THR A 316 -16.56 -6.60 2.55
CA THR A 316 -17.27 -6.84 1.30
C THR A 316 -16.32 -6.81 0.11
N GLU A 317 -16.58 -7.69 -0.84
CA GLU A 317 -15.83 -7.83 -2.09
C GLU A 317 -16.80 -7.96 -3.26
N THR A 318 -16.47 -7.39 -4.40
CA THR A 318 -17.24 -7.52 -5.64
C THR A 318 -16.43 -8.26 -6.69
N ASP A 319 -17.03 -9.23 -7.36
CA ASP A 319 -16.36 -10.01 -8.39
C ASP A 319 -16.29 -9.25 -9.72
N LEU A 320 -15.07 -8.97 -10.21
CA LEU A 320 -14.83 -8.46 -11.56
C LEU A 320 -14.39 -9.57 -12.52
N ARG A 321 -13.73 -10.62 -12.01
CA ARG A 321 -13.20 -11.71 -12.82
C ARG A 321 -14.32 -12.56 -13.45
N GLY A 322 -15.31 -12.95 -12.67
CA GLY A 322 -16.41 -13.78 -13.13
C GLY A 322 -17.15 -13.16 -14.32
N PRO A 323 -17.71 -11.96 -14.20
CA PRO A 323 -18.33 -11.24 -15.31
C PRO A 323 -17.39 -11.08 -16.51
N MET A 324 -16.12 -10.67 -16.28
CA MET A 324 -15.15 -10.49 -17.34
C MET A 324 -14.90 -11.78 -18.14
N ARG A 325 -14.79 -12.93 -17.48
CA ARG A 325 -14.61 -14.24 -18.10
C ARG A 325 -15.89 -14.79 -18.73
N ALA A 326 -17.05 -14.32 -18.27
CA ALA A 326 -18.34 -14.60 -18.87
C ALA A 326 -18.66 -13.76 -20.12
N GLY A 327 -17.74 -12.85 -20.51
CA GLY A 327 -17.87 -12.04 -21.71
C GLY A 327 -18.44 -10.65 -21.48
N ALA A 328 -18.55 -10.17 -20.22
CA ALA A 328 -18.96 -8.79 -19.95
C ALA A 328 -18.10 -7.79 -20.71
N ASP A 329 -18.76 -6.78 -21.31
CA ASP A 329 -18.06 -5.67 -21.96
C ASP A 329 -17.44 -4.71 -20.93
N ASP A 330 -16.74 -3.68 -21.40
CA ASP A 330 -16.09 -2.72 -20.52
C ASP A 330 -17.11 -1.85 -19.77
N ASP A 331 -18.22 -1.53 -20.39
CA ASP A 331 -19.25 -0.67 -19.80
C ASP A 331 -19.96 -1.40 -18.64
N GLU A 332 -20.15 -2.70 -18.75
CA GLU A 332 -20.66 -3.52 -17.65
C GLU A 332 -19.67 -3.57 -16.48
N LEU A 333 -18.39 -3.80 -16.74
CA LEU A 333 -17.35 -3.77 -15.71
C LEU A 333 -17.22 -2.40 -15.03
N ILE A 334 -17.37 -1.31 -15.80
CA ILE A 334 -17.41 0.07 -15.29
C ILE A 334 -18.59 0.27 -14.34
N ARG A 335 -19.79 -0.19 -14.70
CA ARG A 335 -20.98 -0.08 -13.84
C ARG A 335 -20.80 -0.85 -12.52
N ILE A 336 -20.27 -2.08 -12.59
CA ILE A 336 -19.94 -2.88 -11.41
C ILE A 336 -18.96 -2.12 -10.51
N TRP A 337 -17.88 -1.57 -11.10
CA TRP A 337 -16.84 -0.84 -10.36
C TRP A 337 -17.39 0.43 -9.71
N ALA A 338 -18.15 1.22 -10.45
CA ALA A 338 -18.74 2.46 -9.97
C ALA A 338 -19.76 2.22 -8.86
N THR A 339 -20.64 1.22 -8.99
CA THR A 339 -21.62 0.84 -7.97
C THR A 339 -20.93 0.40 -6.69
N THR A 340 -19.87 -0.42 -6.81
CA THR A 340 -19.07 -0.85 -5.66
C THR A 340 -18.37 0.34 -5.00
N THR A 341 -17.81 1.25 -5.79
CA THR A 341 -17.15 2.47 -5.28
C THR A 341 -18.14 3.39 -4.57
N TRP A 342 -19.35 3.54 -5.11
CA TRP A 342 -20.42 4.28 -4.46
C TRP A 342 -20.70 3.80 -3.04
N GLY A 343 -20.68 2.49 -2.83
CA GLY A 343 -20.83 1.84 -1.54
C GLY A 343 -19.63 1.96 -0.59
N LYS A 344 -18.54 2.69 -0.96
CA LYS A 344 -17.34 2.82 -0.12
C LYS A 344 -17.68 3.35 1.26
N PRO A 345 -17.18 2.70 2.36
CA PRO A 345 -17.49 3.10 3.72
C PRO A 345 -16.93 4.49 4.04
N ARG A 346 -17.53 5.16 5.02
CA ARG A 346 -17.07 6.46 5.53
C ARG A 346 -15.63 6.38 6.02
N ALA A 347 -15.36 5.40 6.86
CA ALA A 347 -14.04 5.12 7.41
C ALA A 347 -13.81 3.61 7.43
N HIS A 348 -12.59 3.17 7.69
CA HIS A 348 -12.27 1.76 7.78
C HIS A 348 -13.15 1.08 8.85
N GLY A 349 -13.70 -0.07 8.52
CA GLY A 349 -14.54 -0.87 9.42
C GLY A 349 -15.93 -0.33 9.71
N SER A 350 -16.32 0.85 9.20
CA SER A 350 -17.64 1.42 9.46
C SER A 350 -18.78 0.69 8.73
N ASP A 351 -18.47 -0.16 7.76
CA ASP A 351 -19.40 -1.02 7.04
C ASP A 351 -19.49 -2.45 7.61
N SER A 352 -18.66 -2.75 8.61
CA SER A 352 -18.65 -4.08 9.23
C SER A 352 -19.73 -4.19 10.30
N PRO A 353 -20.67 -5.16 10.21
CA PRO A 353 -21.63 -5.42 11.27
C PRO A 353 -20.98 -6.03 12.52
N HIS A 354 -19.74 -6.51 12.41
CA HIS A 354 -19.00 -7.15 13.49
C HIS A 354 -17.71 -6.37 13.76
N THR A 355 -17.75 -5.41 14.67
CA THR A 355 -16.54 -4.91 15.33
C THR A 355 -16.16 -5.90 16.43
N GLU A 356 -14.91 -6.36 16.44
CA GLU A 356 -14.38 -7.16 17.54
C GLU A 356 -14.34 -6.33 18.84
N SER A 357 -14.12 -6.98 19.97
CA SER A 357 -14.11 -6.33 21.30
C SER A 357 -13.12 -5.16 21.42
N ASP A 358 -12.13 -5.09 20.53
CA ASP A 358 -11.15 -4.02 20.42
C ASP A 358 -11.60 -2.82 19.55
N GLY A 359 -12.81 -2.87 18.97
CA GLY A 359 -13.38 -1.79 18.16
C GLY A 359 -12.90 -1.75 16.71
N PHE A 360 -12.16 -2.77 16.23
CA PHE A 360 -11.65 -2.85 14.87
C PHE A 360 -12.36 -3.93 14.05
N ALA A 361 -12.66 -3.60 12.80
CA ALA A 361 -13.10 -4.60 11.83
C ALA A 361 -11.88 -5.27 11.20
N ARG A 362 -11.88 -6.60 11.17
CA ARG A 362 -10.83 -7.37 10.51
C ARG A 362 -11.36 -7.91 9.19
N PRO A 363 -10.67 -7.67 8.06
CA PRO A 363 -11.04 -8.30 6.81
C PRO A 363 -10.86 -9.82 6.88
N GLN A 364 -11.62 -10.54 6.08
CA GLN A 364 -11.49 -11.99 6.00
C GLN A 364 -10.21 -12.43 5.29
N ARG A 365 -9.68 -11.58 4.41
CA ARG A 365 -8.45 -11.83 3.66
C ARG A 365 -7.23 -11.35 4.43
N THR A 366 -6.15 -12.08 4.28
CA THR A 366 -4.82 -11.68 4.76
C THR A 366 -4.23 -10.56 3.89
N MET A 367 -3.23 -9.84 4.42
CA MET A 367 -2.54 -8.77 3.71
C MET A 367 -2.00 -9.22 2.34
N SER A 368 -1.42 -10.43 2.24
CA SER A 368 -0.87 -10.94 0.98
C SER A 368 -1.94 -11.24 -0.08
N ALA A 369 -3.16 -11.55 0.34
CA ALA A 369 -4.27 -11.80 -0.58
C ALA A 369 -4.97 -10.51 -1.04
N ILE A 370 -4.95 -9.46 -0.21
CA ILE A 370 -5.50 -8.15 -0.55
C ILE A 370 -4.52 -7.34 -1.42
N GLY A 371 -3.23 -7.50 -1.16
CA GLY A 371 -2.18 -6.66 -1.75
C GLY A 371 -1.96 -5.39 -0.94
N GLY A 372 -0.98 -5.41 -0.08
CA GLY A 372 -0.61 -4.34 0.86
C GLY A 372 0.21 -3.21 0.27
#